data_67917ce46cf2598e31a718deda790df1
#
_entry.id   67917ce46cf2598e31a718deda790df1
#
_cell.length_a   1.000
_cell.length_b   1.000
_cell.length_c   1.000
_cell.angle_alpha   90.00
_cell.angle_beta   90.00
_cell.angle_gamma   90.00
#
_symmetry.space_group_name_H-M   'P 1'
#
loop_
_entity.id
_entity.type
_entity.pdbx_description
1 polymer ?
#
loop_
_entity_poly.entity_id
_entity_poly.type
_entity_poly.pdbx_seq_one_letter_code
_entity_poly.pdbx_strand_id
1 'polypeptide(L)'
;MKDQPSGQATNVIPVAGQSNEETWLVEKYPNPGIPPLRGFLQLCADRRFHRCLQDQFQKDTGINSPQDYWIHADAGGTPKMECQRIAPDYCYYDQGARLMGWSAHGDICGGFGKDVPDDVIQKALLVVARRKIQDYPEAAHYVYFATTIKAKDAEDAVVYCLKYENSKGKP
;
A
#
# COMPACT_ATOMS: atom_id res chain seq x y z
N MET A 1 35.36 7.11 -27.71
CA MET A 1 35.48 7.74 -26.40
C MET A 1 34.10 8.22 -26.02
N LYS A 2 33.47 7.61 -25.02
CA LYS A 2 32.16 8.02 -24.57
C LYS A 2 32.37 8.94 -23.37
N ASP A 3 31.90 10.17 -23.49
CA ASP A 3 31.94 11.18 -22.43
C ASP A 3 31.15 10.68 -21.23
N GLN A 4 31.84 10.55 -20.07
CA GLN A 4 31.20 10.39 -18.79
C GLN A 4 30.56 11.75 -18.41
N PRO A 5 29.34 11.77 -17.87
CA PRO A 5 28.76 13.00 -17.35
C PRO A 5 29.60 13.47 -16.16
N SER A 6 30.06 14.70 -16.27
CA SER A 6 30.78 15.43 -15.21
C SER A 6 29.96 15.43 -13.92
N GLY A 7 30.53 14.88 -12.86
CA GLY A 7 29.91 14.87 -11.53
C GLY A 7 29.48 16.29 -11.12
N GLN A 8 28.22 16.44 -10.83
CA GLN A 8 27.66 17.66 -10.24
C GLN A 8 28.25 17.82 -8.85
N ALA A 9 28.76 19.01 -8.57
CA ALA A 9 29.31 19.35 -7.27
C ALA A 9 28.27 19.14 -6.16
N THR A 10 28.58 18.26 -5.23
CA THR A 10 27.78 18.06 -4.02
C THR A 10 27.84 19.33 -3.18
N ASN A 11 26.71 20.04 -3.07
CA ASN A 11 26.60 21.17 -2.14
C ASN A 11 26.25 20.60 -0.76
N VAL A 12 27.17 20.76 0.18
CA VAL A 12 26.96 20.47 1.60
C VAL A 12 26.19 21.62 2.22
N ILE A 13 24.99 21.36 2.73
CA ILE A 13 24.20 22.36 3.44
C ILE A 13 24.26 22.02 4.94
N PRO A 14 24.82 22.90 5.80
CA PRO A 14 24.78 22.70 7.24
C PRO A 14 23.33 22.73 7.74
N VAL A 15 22.93 21.72 8.50
CA VAL A 15 21.64 21.73 9.20
C VAL A 15 21.83 22.43 10.54
N ALA A 16 21.05 23.48 10.80
CA ALA A 16 21.12 24.25 12.03
C ALA A 16 20.89 23.36 13.27
N GLY A 17 21.83 23.37 14.21
CA GLY A 17 21.75 22.65 15.49
C GLY A 17 22.45 21.28 15.52
N GLN A 18 23.15 20.87 14.46
CA GLN A 18 24.00 19.69 14.49
C GLN A 18 25.44 19.99 14.94
N SER A 19 26.06 19.04 15.64
CA SER A 19 27.48 19.10 15.96
C SER A 19 28.27 19.04 14.64
N ASN A 20 29.47 19.67 14.62
CA ASN A 20 30.32 19.79 13.43
C ASN A 20 30.80 18.47 12.82
N GLU A 21 30.34 17.33 13.32
CA GLU A 21 30.78 15.97 12.91
C GLU A 21 29.80 15.28 11.96
N GLU A 22 28.54 15.77 11.84
CA GLU A 22 27.55 15.17 10.95
C GLU A 22 27.20 16.13 9.80
N THR A 23 27.62 15.77 8.61
CA THR A 23 27.34 16.54 7.40
C THR A 23 26.43 15.72 6.47
N TRP A 24 25.24 16.25 6.17
CA TRP A 24 24.35 15.65 5.22
C TRP A 24 24.80 15.95 3.78
N LEU A 25 24.98 14.90 2.98
CA LEU A 25 25.18 15.07 1.54
C LEU A 25 23.83 15.38 0.90
N VAL A 26 23.77 16.50 0.17
CA VAL A 26 22.54 16.93 -0.49
C VAL A 26 22.71 16.81 -2.00
N GLU A 27 21.98 15.87 -2.58
CA GLU A 27 21.79 15.78 -4.03
C GLU A 27 20.49 16.47 -4.42
N LYS A 28 20.52 17.26 -5.48
CA LYS A 28 19.34 17.95 -5.99
C LYS A 28 18.76 17.15 -7.14
N TYR A 29 17.52 16.72 -6.96
CA TYR A 29 16.72 16.11 -8.04
C TYR A 29 15.66 17.09 -8.50
N PRO A 30 15.33 17.12 -9.82
CA PRO A 30 14.19 17.89 -10.27
C PRO A 30 12.92 17.38 -9.60
N ASN A 31 12.13 18.29 -9.04
CA ASN A 31 10.81 17.93 -8.51
C ASN A 31 9.80 17.97 -9.67
N PRO A 32 9.32 16.81 -10.17
CA PRO A 32 8.41 16.76 -11.31
C PRO A 32 6.99 17.24 -10.98
N GLY A 33 6.71 17.59 -9.72
CA GLY A 33 5.35 17.72 -9.22
C GLY A 33 4.70 16.34 -9.10
N ILE A 34 4.16 16.00 -7.94
CA ILE A 34 3.43 14.75 -7.75
C ILE A 34 1.95 15.07 -7.86
N PRO A 35 1.20 14.44 -8.80
CA PRO A 35 -0.24 14.61 -8.85
C PRO A 35 -0.87 14.11 -7.54
N PRO A 36 -2.03 14.64 -7.13
CA PRO A 36 -2.75 14.16 -5.96
C PRO A 36 -3.01 12.64 -6.05
N LEU A 37 -2.88 11.94 -4.95
CA LEU A 37 -3.12 10.50 -4.89
C LEU A 37 -4.60 10.20 -5.14
N ARG A 38 -4.87 9.25 -6.03
CA ARG A 38 -6.23 8.76 -6.30
C ARG A 38 -6.64 7.64 -5.35
N GLY A 39 -5.66 6.90 -4.82
CA GLY A 39 -5.91 5.72 -4.03
C GLY A 39 -4.90 5.44 -2.94
N PHE A 40 -5.25 4.47 -2.11
CA PHE A 40 -4.45 3.90 -1.05
C PHE A 40 -4.59 2.38 -1.06
N LEU A 41 -3.48 1.66 -0.92
CA LEU A 41 -3.48 0.20 -0.83
C LEU A 41 -2.66 -0.26 0.38
N GLN A 42 -3.33 -0.95 1.31
CA GLN A 42 -2.69 -1.60 2.45
C GLN A 42 -2.29 -3.03 2.09
N LEU A 43 -1.01 -3.35 2.27
CA LEU A 43 -0.45 -4.68 2.03
C LEU A 43 0.14 -5.28 3.32
N CYS A 44 0.38 -6.59 3.31
CA CYS A 44 1.29 -7.22 4.26
C CYS A 44 2.75 -6.94 3.84
N ALA A 45 3.67 -6.96 4.80
CA ALA A 45 5.11 -6.85 4.51
C ALA A 45 5.65 -8.06 3.69
N ASP A 46 4.92 -9.16 3.65
CA ASP A 46 5.25 -10.33 2.84
C ASP A 46 5.11 -10.04 1.34
N ARG A 47 6.24 -10.01 0.66
CA ARG A 47 6.32 -9.58 -0.74
C ARG A 47 5.77 -10.59 -1.75
N ARG A 48 5.52 -11.84 -1.37
CA ARG A 48 5.01 -12.89 -2.26
C ARG A 48 3.73 -12.48 -2.99
N PHE A 49 2.86 -11.71 -2.30
CA PHE A 49 1.55 -11.32 -2.82
C PHE A 49 1.46 -9.86 -3.28
N HIS A 50 2.56 -9.07 -3.18
CA HIS A 50 2.50 -7.65 -3.53
C HIS A 50 2.07 -7.42 -4.97
N ARG A 51 2.67 -8.15 -5.91
CA ARG A 51 2.39 -7.95 -7.33
C ARG A 51 0.93 -8.27 -7.68
N CYS A 52 0.45 -9.45 -7.32
CA CYS A 52 -0.92 -9.84 -7.65
C CYS A 52 -1.97 -8.93 -6.99
N LEU A 53 -1.72 -8.45 -5.76
CA LEU A 53 -2.60 -7.51 -5.07
C LEU A 53 -2.60 -6.12 -5.71
N GLN A 54 -1.44 -5.63 -6.15
CA GLN A 54 -1.33 -4.37 -6.88
C GLN A 54 -2.00 -4.46 -8.26
N ASP A 55 -1.71 -5.51 -9.02
CA ASP A 55 -2.31 -5.75 -10.34
C ASP A 55 -3.85 -5.82 -10.23
N GLN A 56 -4.37 -6.51 -9.19
CA GLN A 56 -5.81 -6.58 -8.95
C GLN A 56 -6.40 -5.23 -8.56
N PHE A 57 -5.73 -4.48 -7.67
CA PHE A 57 -6.17 -3.14 -7.27
C PHE A 57 -6.22 -2.18 -8.46
N GLN A 58 -5.19 -2.17 -9.29
CA GLN A 58 -5.15 -1.37 -10.52
C GLN A 58 -6.28 -1.73 -11.48
N LYS A 59 -6.50 -3.03 -11.69
CA LYS A 59 -7.58 -3.53 -12.53
C LYS A 59 -8.96 -3.10 -12.04
N ASP A 60 -9.22 -3.22 -10.73
CA ASP A 60 -10.53 -2.95 -10.15
C ASP A 60 -10.82 -1.45 -10.05
N THR A 61 -9.79 -0.63 -9.88
CA THR A 61 -9.90 0.82 -9.71
C THR A 61 -9.72 1.63 -10.99
N GLY A 62 -9.18 1.01 -12.04
CA GLY A 62 -8.79 1.72 -13.27
C GLY A 62 -7.59 2.67 -13.07
N ILE A 63 -6.81 2.51 -12.01
CA ILE A 63 -5.55 3.22 -11.83
C ILE A 63 -4.48 2.52 -12.67
N ASN A 64 -3.83 3.27 -13.56
CA ASN A 64 -2.85 2.72 -14.49
C ASN A 64 -1.41 2.93 -14.07
N SER A 65 -1.17 3.74 -13.04
CA SER A 65 0.18 4.05 -12.57
C SER A 65 0.32 3.77 -11.07
N PRO A 66 1.39 3.09 -10.63
CA PRO A 66 1.67 2.93 -9.22
C PRO A 66 2.00 4.25 -8.50
N GLN A 67 2.22 5.34 -9.25
CA GLN A 67 2.44 6.68 -8.68
C GLN A 67 1.13 7.36 -8.26
N ASP A 68 -0.02 6.88 -8.75
CA ASP A 68 -1.33 7.47 -8.49
C ASP A 68 -1.96 6.98 -7.18
N TYR A 69 -1.32 6.07 -6.47
CA TYR A 69 -1.79 5.57 -5.18
C TYR A 69 -0.65 5.29 -4.21
N TRP A 70 -0.95 5.42 -2.93
CA TRP A 70 0.00 5.12 -1.86
C TRP A 70 -0.06 3.64 -1.48
N ILE A 71 1.09 3.01 -1.39
CA ILE A 71 1.22 1.65 -0.86
C ILE A 71 1.80 1.72 0.54
N HIS A 72 1.10 1.13 1.50
CA HIS A 72 1.60 0.93 2.85
C HIS A 72 1.64 -0.56 3.17
N ALA A 73 2.79 -1.07 3.58
CA ALA A 73 2.98 -2.49 3.85
C ALA A 73 3.57 -2.72 5.24
N ASP A 74 2.91 -3.58 6.03
CA ASP A 74 3.40 -3.97 7.35
C ASP A 74 2.96 -5.42 7.68
N ALA A 75 3.62 -6.02 8.68
CA ALA A 75 3.40 -7.41 9.04
C ALA A 75 1.93 -7.69 9.43
N GLY A 76 1.31 -8.65 8.73
CA GLY A 76 -0.08 -9.03 8.92
C GLY A 76 -1.10 -8.21 8.12
N GLY A 77 -0.65 -7.19 7.38
CA GLY A 77 -1.53 -6.36 6.54
C GLY A 77 -2.62 -5.64 7.34
N THR A 78 -3.76 -5.39 6.69
CA THR A 78 -4.87 -4.62 7.28
C THR A 78 -5.33 -5.12 8.65
N PRO A 79 -5.47 -6.41 8.93
CA PRO A 79 -5.94 -6.89 10.24
C PRO A 79 -5.05 -6.47 11.42
N LYS A 80 -3.74 -6.38 11.20
CA LYS A 80 -2.77 -6.00 12.24
C LYS A 80 -2.55 -4.49 12.32
N MET A 81 -3.11 -3.76 11.38
CA MET A 81 -2.96 -2.31 11.27
C MET A 81 -4.26 -1.55 11.56
N GLU A 82 -5.11 -2.11 12.39
CA GLU A 82 -6.39 -1.51 12.77
C GLU A 82 -6.23 -0.08 13.30
N CYS A 83 -5.25 0.14 14.16
CA CYS A 83 -4.98 1.44 14.78
C CYS A 83 -4.13 2.38 13.89
N GLN A 84 -3.62 1.89 12.77
CA GLN A 84 -2.85 2.71 11.86
C GLN A 84 -3.77 3.59 11.01
N ARG A 85 -3.66 4.90 11.24
CA ARG A 85 -4.48 5.91 10.56
C ARG A 85 -3.67 6.90 9.76
N ILE A 86 -2.40 7.13 10.12
CA ILE A 86 -1.58 8.21 9.54
C ILE A 86 -1.54 8.15 8.01
N ALA A 87 -1.19 7.00 7.42
CA ALA A 87 -1.08 6.88 5.97
C ALA A 87 -2.45 6.93 5.26
N PRO A 88 -3.49 6.18 5.68
CA PRO A 88 -4.79 6.29 5.05
C PRO A 88 -5.48 7.63 5.29
N ASP A 89 -5.32 8.26 6.47
CA ASP A 89 -5.87 9.59 6.76
C ASP A 89 -5.23 10.63 5.85
N TYR A 90 -3.90 10.64 5.71
CA TYR A 90 -3.20 11.51 4.79
C TYR A 90 -3.69 11.35 3.35
N CYS A 91 -3.81 10.11 2.87
CA CYS A 91 -4.30 9.86 1.51
C CYS A 91 -5.74 10.36 1.32
N TYR A 92 -6.61 10.09 2.28
CA TYR A 92 -8.03 10.40 2.17
C TYR A 92 -8.35 11.89 2.39
N TYR A 93 -7.83 12.48 3.49
CA TYR A 93 -8.16 13.86 3.87
C TYR A 93 -7.29 14.89 3.17
N ASP A 94 -5.97 14.64 3.09
CA ASP A 94 -5.04 15.64 2.58
C ASP A 94 -4.83 15.53 1.06
N GLN A 95 -4.83 14.30 0.52
CA GLN A 95 -4.64 14.07 -0.92
C GLN A 95 -5.94 13.87 -1.70
N GLY A 96 -7.07 13.69 -1.02
CA GLY A 96 -8.37 13.50 -1.65
C GLY A 96 -8.57 12.12 -2.29
N ALA A 97 -7.80 11.11 -1.90
CA ALA A 97 -7.94 9.75 -2.41
C ALA A 97 -9.34 9.19 -2.09
N ARG A 98 -9.97 8.53 -3.07
CA ARG A 98 -11.31 7.95 -2.95
C ARG A 98 -11.36 6.47 -3.31
N LEU A 99 -10.21 5.83 -3.55
CA LEU A 99 -10.09 4.41 -3.87
C LEU A 99 -9.23 3.75 -2.79
N MET A 100 -9.82 2.96 -1.91
CA MET A 100 -9.15 2.43 -0.72
C MET A 100 -9.10 0.90 -0.78
N GLY A 101 -7.89 0.35 -0.80
CA GLY A 101 -7.63 -1.09 -0.82
C GLY A 101 -7.14 -1.60 0.53
N TRP A 102 -7.77 -2.64 1.04
CA TRP A 102 -7.46 -3.29 2.32
C TRP A 102 -7.14 -4.75 2.09
N SER A 103 -5.94 -5.19 2.43
CA SER A 103 -5.55 -6.56 2.13
C SER A 103 -4.94 -7.32 3.29
N ALA A 104 -5.03 -8.64 3.18
CA ALA A 104 -4.28 -9.63 3.93
C ALA A 104 -3.97 -10.82 3.02
N HIS A 105 -3.16 -11.76 3.50
CA HIS A 105 -2.89 -12.99 2.78
C HIS A 105 -2.88 -14.19 3.72
N GLY A 106 -3.18 -15.36 3.17
CA GLY A 106 -3.00 -16.66 3.79
C GLY A 106 -1.61 -17.26 3.53
N ASP A 107 -1.54 -18.57 3.52
CA ASP A 107 -0.33 -19.34 3.26
C ASP A 107 0.85 -18.88 4.15
N ILE A 108 0.69 -19.07 5.45
CA ILE A 108 1.66 -18.70 6.48
C ILE A 108 2.00 -17.20 6.48
N CYS A 109 1.13 -16.40 7.07
CA CYS A 109 1.40 -14.99 7.30
C CYS A 109 2.21 -14.78 8.59
N GLY A 110 3.45 -14.29 8.47
CA GLY A 110 4.33 -14.05 9.61
C GLY A 110 3.76 -13.11 10.67
N GLY A 111 2.90 -12.17 10.30
CA GLY A 111 2.21 -11.26 11.22
C GLY A 111 1.13 -11.92 12.09
N PHE A 112 0.64 -13.09 11.68
CA PHE A 112 -0.33 -13.89 12.44
C PHE A 112 0.30 -15.09 13.15
N GLY A 113 1.43 -15.58 12.67
CA GLY A 113 2.06 -16.81 13.13
C GLY A 113 1.87 -17.97 12.13
N LYS A 114 2.70 -19.00 12.28
CA LYS A 114 2.81 -20.09 11.28
C LYS A 114 1.58 -20.98 11.18
N ASP A 115 0.81 -21.10 12.26
CA ASP A 115 -0.26 -22.08 12.38
C ASP A 115 -1.66 -21.44 12.35
N VAL A 116 -1.77 -20.19 11.91
CA VAL A 116 -3.07 -19.52 11.82
C VAL A 116 -3.73 -19.85 10.49
N PRO A 117 -4.93 -20.49 10.50
CA PRO A 117 -5.65 -20.84 9.27
C PRO A 117 -6.07 -19.60 8.46
N ASP A 118 -6.14 -19.75 7.15
CA ASP A 118 -6.53 -18.71 6.21
C ASP A 118 -7.90 -18.11 6.51
N ASP A 119 -8.88 -18.93 6.90
CA ASP A 119 -10.23 -18.45 7.24
C ASP A 119 -10.27 -17.54 8.48
N VAL A 120 -9.34 -17.74 9.43
CA VAL A 120 -9.19 -16.88 10.60
C VAL A 120 -8.64 -15.51 10.17
N ILE A 121 -7.65 -15.50 9.27
CA ILE A 121 -7.09 -14.27 8.73
C ILE A 121 -8.12 -13.52 7.90
N GLN A 122 -8.90 -14.23 7.06
CA GLN A 122 -9.99 -13.64 6.29
C GLN A 122 -11.06 -12.98 7.19
N LYS A 123 -11.47 -13.66 8.25
CA LYS A 123 -12.43 -13.10 9.22
C LYS A 123 -11.89 -11.85 9.89
N ALA A 124 -10.62 -11.86 10.31
CA ALA A 124 -9.97 -10.69 10.89
C ALA A 124 -9.89 -9.52 9.89
N LEU A 125 -9.55 -9.80 8.63
CA LEU A 125 -9.54 -8.80 7.56
C LEU A 125 -10.92 -8.15 7.39
N LEU A 126 -11.99 -8.93 7.33
CA LEU A 126 -13.34 -8.41 7.15
C LEU A 126 -13.80 -7.55 8.32
N VAL A 127 -13.44 -7.91 9.55
CA VAL A 127 -13.76 -7.12 10.75
C VAL A 127 -13.10 -5.74 10.67
N VAL A 128 -11.81 -5.69 10.38
CA VAL A 128 -11.07 -4.42 10.31
C VAL A 128 -11.47 -3.60 9.08
N ALA A 129 -11.65 -4.24 7.92
CA ALA A 129 -12.09 -3.55 6.71
C ALA A 129 -13.45 -2.85 6.90
N ARG A 130 -14.42 -3.47 7.59
CA ARG A 130 -15.71 -2.83 7.90
C ARG A 130 -15.56 -1.55 8.72
N ARG A 131 -14.62 -1.50 9.66
CA ARG A 131 -14.31 -0.28 10.43
C ARG A 131 -13.70 0.78 9.53
N LYS A 132 -12.74 0.40 8.67
CA LYS A 132 -12.12 1.32 7.69
C LYS A 132 -13.14 1.90 6.70
N ILE A 133 -14.15 1.13 6.30
CA ILE A 133 -15.27 1.61 5.48
C ILE A 133 -16.06 2.71 6.21
N GLN A 134 -16.26 2.58 7.51
CA GLN A 134 -16.92 3.59 8.34
C GLN A 134 -16.04 4.82 8.55
N ASP A 135 -14.72 4.64 8.69
CA ASP A 135 -13.76 5.74 8.84
C ASP A 135 -13.64 6.61 7.58
N TYR A 136 -13.81 6.03 6.38
CA TYR A 136 -13.64 6.70 5.09
C TYR A 136 -14.89 6.59 4.20
N PRO A 137 -16.02 7.18 4.61
CA PRO A 137 -17.34 6.86 4.06
C PRO A 137 -17.56 7.31 2.61
N GLU A 138 -16.76 8.25 2.09
CA GLU A 138 -16.90 8.75 0.71
C GLU A 138 -16.01 7.98 -0.29
N ALA A 139 -15.20 7.03 0.17
CA ALA A 139 -14.37 6.23 -0.70
C ALA A 139 -15.08 4.98 -1.21
N ALA A 140 -14.66 4.49 -2.36
CA ALA A 140 -14.91 3.12 -2.77
C ALA A 140 -13.87 2.21 -2.11
N HIS A 141 -14.32 1.11 -1.53
CA HIS A 141 -13.47 0.19 -0.79
C HIS A 141 -13.35 -1.15 -1.48
N TYR A 142 -12.14 -1.65 -1.53
CA TYR A 142 -11.77 -2.93 -2.11
C TYR A 142 -11.07 -3.76 -1.03
N VAL A 143 -11.58 -4.95 -0.77
CA VAL A 143 -11.00 -5.85 0.24
C VAL A 143 -10.44 -7.06 -0.46
N TYR A 144 -9.15 -7.32 -0.28
CA TYR A 144 -8.43 -8.38 -0.97
C TYR A 144 -7.88 -9.40 0.00
N PHE A 145 -8.08 -10.66 -0.31
CA PHE A 145 -7.39 -11.76 0.37
C PHE A 145 -6.63 -12.58 -0.67
N ALA A 146 -5.31 -12.66 -0.53
CA ALA A 146 -4.46 -13.46 -1.40
C ALA A 146 -4.01 -14.74 -0.70
N THR A 147 -3.96 -15.84 -1.44
CA THR A 147 -3.40 -17.11 -0.97
C THR A 147 -2.85 -17.91 -2.14
N THR A 148 -2.13 -18.99 -1.86
CA THR A 148 -1.68 -19.92 -2.90
C THR A 148 -2.65 -21.10 -3.02
N ILE A 149 -2.93 -21.50 -4.25
CA ILE A 149 -3.61 -22.75 -4.54
C ILE A 149 -2.59 -23.72 -5.12
N LYS A 150 -2.39 -24.84 -4.46
CA LYS A 150 -1.57 -25.94 -5.00
C LYS A 150 -2.35 -26.66 -6.10
N ALA A 151 -2.09 -26.33 -7.34
CA ALA A 151 -2.47 -27.15 -8.47
C ALA A 151 -1.41 -28.26 -8.68
N LYS A 152 -1.77 -29.34 -9.40
CA LYS A 152 -0.92 -30.53 -9.54
C LYS A 152 0.53 -30.24 -10.01
N ASP A 153 0.76 -29.13 -10.71
CA ASP A 153 2.03 -28.79 -11.34
C ASP A 153 2.48 -27.32 -11.17
N ALA A 154 1.74 -26.49 -10.40
CA ALA A 154 2.11 -25.11 -10.16
C ALA A 154 1.50 -24.58 -8.85
N GLU A 155 2.19 -23.64 -8.22
CA GLU A 155 1.66 -22.82 -7.13
C GLU A 155 1.21 -21.47 -7.71
N ASP A 156 -0.10 -21.30 -7.87
CA ASP A 156 -0.67 -20.04 -8.35
C ASP A 156 -1.16 -19.18 -7.17
N ALA A 157 -0.87 -17.89 -7.22
CA ALA A 157 -1.48 -16.93 -6.32
C ALA A 157 -2.91 -16.62 -6.77
N VAL A 158 -3.86 -16.74 -5.86
CA VAL A 158 -5.27 -16.40 -6.08
C VAL A 158 -5.64 -15.21 -5.20
N VAL A 159 -6.33 -14.23 -5.79
CA VAL A 159 -6.84 -13.07 -5.08
C VAL A 159 -8.36 -13.09 -5.04
N TYR A 160 -8.92 -13.13 -3.84
CA TYR A 160 -10.34 -12.92 -3.60
C TYR A 160 -10.61 -11.45 -3.35
N CYS A 161 -11.61 -10.90 -4.02
CA CYS A 161 -11.96 -9.48 -3.92
C CYS A 161 -13.41 -9.29 -3.48
N LEU A 162 -13.62 -8.36 -2.55
CA LEU A 162 -14.92 -7.80 -2.21
C LEU A 162 -14.89 -6.30 -2.46
N LYS A 163 -15.87 -5.79 -3.19
CA LYS A 163 -16.02 -4.36 -3.48
C LYS A 163 -17.19 -3.78 -2.71
N TYR A 164 -16.95 -2.70 -1.99
CA TYR A 164 -17.96 -1.91 -1.31
C TYR A 164 -18.06 -0.54 -1.98
N GLU A 165 -19.10 -0.31 -2.74
CA GLU A 165 -19.41 0.99 -3.31
C GLU A 165 -20.18 1.82 -2.29
N ASN A 166 -19.81 3.08 -2.17
CA ASN A 166 -20.60 3.99 -1.36
C ASN A 166 -21.95 4.25 -2.03
N SER A 167 -23.03 3.91 -1.34
CA SER A 167 -24.40 4.12 -1.84
C SER A 167 -24.81 5.61 -1.99
N LYS A 168 -23.94 6.54 -1.56
CA LYS A 168 -24.16 7.98 -1.62
C LYS A 168 -23.57 8.69 -2.85
N GLY A 169 -22.85 7.98 -3.70
CA GLY A 169 -22.11 8.53 -4.84
C GLY A 169 -22.57 7.99 -6.19
N LYS A 170 -23.88 7.97 -6.47
CA LYS A 170 -24.32 8.04 -7.86
C LYS A 170 -24.58 9.50 -8.19
N PRO A 171 -23.91 10.06 -9.24
CA PRO A 171 -24.26 11.38 -9.75
C PRO A 171 -25.69 11.41 -10.25
#